data_d69f60fa992f946808770847e6384f51
#
_entry.id   d69f60fa992f946808770847e6384f51
#
_cell.length_a   1.000
_cell.length_b   1.000
_cell.length_c   1.000
_cell.angle_alpha   90.00
_cell.angle_beta   90.00
_cell.angle_gamma   90.00
#
_symmetry.space_group_name_H-M   'P 1'
#
loop_
_entity.id
_entity.type
_entity.pdbx_description
1 polymer ?
#
loop_
_entity_poly.entity_id
_entity_poly.type
_entity_poly.pdbx_seq_one_letter_code
_entity_poly.pdbx_strand_id
1 'polypeptide(L)'
;MYELLTNNYVEDDDNTYRFDYSREFIRWALTPPGFRPDWLVGIRDENKTLVACITGVPVTVLVEEDKIKMAEINYLCVHKKERESKLAALLISEVTRRVNLRDKWQAVPFILFRSIRLARTYRLLSQELPISIDQST
;
A
#
# COMPACT_ATOMS: atom_id res chain seq x y z
N MET A 1 -0.71 10.99 -9.75
CA MET A 1 -0.88 10.55 -8.36
C MET A 1 -1.26 11.70 -7.43
N TYR A 2 -0.52 12.81 -7.39
CA TYR A 2 -0.85 13.97 -6.55
C TYR A 2 -2.34 14.39 -6.70
N GLU A 3 -2.79 14.68 -7.92
CA GLU A 3 -4.18 15.08 -8.19
C GLU A 3 -5.21 14.03 -7.77
N LEU A 4 -4.89 12.74 -7.95
CA LEU A 4 -5.77 11.67 -7.50
C LEU A 4 -5.92 11.69 -5.97
N LEU A 5 -4.81 11.82 -5.24
CA LEU A 5 -4.82 11.87 -3.78
C LEU A 5 -5.52 13.13 -3.27
N THR A 6 -5.19 14.31 -3.80
CA THR A 6 -5.78 15.58 -3.37
C THR A 6 -7.30 15.58 -3.49
N ASN A 7 -7.84 14.95 -4.55
CA ASN A 7 -9.28 15.00 -4.83
C ASN A 7 -10.07 13.78 -4.30
N ASN A 8 -9.39 12.67 -3.95
CA ASN A 8 -10.08 11.41 -3.70
C ASN A 8 -9.58 10.64 -2.47
N TYR A 9 -8.53 11.12 -1.77
CA TYR A 9 -7.97 10.41 -0.64
C TYR A 9 -8.86 10.54 0.62
N VAL A 10 -8.32 10.44 1.80
CA VAL A 10 -9.07 10.42 3.05
C VAL A 10 -9.74 11.77 3.31
N GLU A 11 -11.04 11.75 3.48
CA GLU A 11 -11.89 12.86 3.89
C GLU A 11 -12.61 12.45 5.18
N ASP A 12 -13.01 13.44 6.01
CA ASP A 12 -13.94 13.22 7.12
C ASP A 12 -15.38 13.05 6.62
N ASP A 13 -16.27 12.60 7.48
CA ASP A 13 -17.67 12.31 7.12
C ASP A 13 -18.40 13.56 6.60
N ASP A 14 -18.00 14.76 7.07
CA ASP A 14 -18.59 16.04 6.70
C ASP A 14 -17.89 16.70 5.52
N ASN A 15 -16.86 16.09 4.93
CA ASN A 15 -15.99 16.65 3.88
C ASN A 15 -15.35 18.01 4.26
N THR A 16 -15.21 18.28 5.54
CA THR A 16 -14.65 19.53 6.07
C THR A 16 -13.12 19.50 6.07
N TYR A 17 -12.54 18.34 6.36
CA TYR A 17 -11.10 18.12 6.40
C TYR A 17 -10.68 17.05 5.42
N ARG A 18 -9.57 17.32 4.75
CA ARG A 18 -8.95 16.43 3.78
C ARG A 18 -7.45 16.34 4.02
N PHE A 19 -6.89 15.15 3.90
CA PHE A 19 -5.44 15.01 3.86
C PHE A 19 -4.91 15.60 2.55
N ASP A 20 -4.23 16.73 2.64
CA ASP A 20 -3.56 17.38 1.52
C ASP A 20 -2.06 17.36 1.72
N TYR A 21 -1.40 16.44 1.03
CA TYR A 21 0.05 16.32 1.03
C TYR A 21 0.63 17.12 -0.13
N SER A 22 1.72 17.88 0.11
CA SER A 22 2.43 18.54 -0.98
C SER A 22 3.06 17.52 -1.95
N ARG A 23 3.33 17.95 -3.19
CA ARG A 23 4.00 17.10 -4.19
C ARG A 23 5.39 16.67 -3.72
N GLU A 24 6.10 17.58 -3.06
CA GLU A 24 7.44 17.38 -2.50
C GLU A 24 7.40 16.33 -1.40
N PHE A 25 6.41 16.42 -0.50
CA PHE A 25 6.23 15.43 0.56
C PHE A 25 5.95 14.03 0.00
N ILE A 26 5.02 13.90 -0.94
CA ILE A 26 4.71 12.61 -1.57
C ILE A 26 5.95 12.03 -2.26
N ARG A 27 6.70 12.87 -2.98
CA ARG A 27 7.93 12.44 -3.64
C ARG A 27 8.95 11.95 -2.62
N TRP A 28 9.20 12.70 -1.57
CA TRP A 28 10.11 12.32 -0.51
C TRP A 28 9.69 11.01 0.17
N ALA A 29 8.42 10.88 0.54
CA ALA A 29 7.88 9.68 1.21
C ALA A 29 7.99 8.42 0.35
N LEU A 30 7.90 8.54 -0.99
CA LEU A 30 7.90 7.41 -1.91
C LEU A 30 9.28 7.06 -2.49
N THR A 31 10.30 7.87 -2.21
CA THR A 31 11.66 7.62 -2.73
C THR A 31 12.70 7.48 -1.61
N PRO A 32 12.47 6.65 -0.57
CA PRO A 32 13.48 6.38 0.44
C PRO A 32 14.65 5.58 -0.15
N PRO A 33 15.79 5.48 0.57
CA PRO A 33 16.88 4.59 0.16
C PRO A 33 16.39 3.16 -0.09
N GLY A 34 16.76 2.60 -1.26
CA GLY A 34 16.29 1.28 -1.67
C GLY A 34 14.88 1.26 -2.28
N PHE A 35 14.30 2.42 -2.56
CA PHE A 35 13.04 2.59 -3.28
C PHE A 35 12.87 1.62 -4.47
N ARG A 36 11.65 1.15 -4.67
CA ARG A 36 11.26 0.17 -5.67
C ARG A 36 10.16 0.73 -6.58
N PRO A 37 10.46 1.12 -7.83
CA PRO A 37 9.46 1.64 -8.76
C PRO A 37 8.34 0.65 -9.05
N ASP A 38 8.63 -0.64 -9.07
CA ASP A 38 7.69 -1.74 -9.31
C ASP A 38 6.65 -1.90 -8.19
N TRP A 39 6.87 -1.31 -7.02
CA TRP A 39 5.90 -1.28 -5.92
C TRP A 39 4.98 -0.05 -5.92
N LEU A 40 5.15 0.84 -6.88
CA LEU A 40 4.21 1.92 -7.16
C LEU A 40 3.24 1.46 -8.24
N VAL A 41 2.06 1.03 -7.83
CA VAL A 41 1.07 0.44 -8.73
C VAL A 41 -0.05 1.42 -8.98
N GLY A 42 -0.41 1.62 -10.23
CA GLY A 42 -1.48 2.51 -10.64
C GLY A 42 -2.35 1.89 -11.73
N ILE A 43 -3.62 2.23 -11.73
CA ILE A 43 -4.59 1.88 -12.77
C ILE A 43 -4.98 3.15 -13.50
N ARG A 44 -5.00 3.08 -14.83
CA ARG A 44 -5.42 4.17 -15.69
C ARG A 44 -6.67 3.76 -16.46
N ASP A 45 -7.53 4.72 -16.71
CA ASP A 45 -8.67 4.57 -17.61
C ASP A 45 -8.25 4.60 -19.09
N GLU A 46 -9.21 4.49 -19.98
CA GLU A 46 -9.03 4.54 -21.44
C GLU A 46 -8.40 5.87 -21.89
N ASN A 47 -8.63 6.95 -21.17
CA ASN A 47 -8.07 8.28 -21.42
C ASN A 47 -6.67 8.44 -20.81
N LYS A 48 -6.06 7.37 -20.28
CA LYS A 48 -4.77 7.37 -19.58
C LYS A 48 -4.74 8.17 -18.28
N THR A 49 -5.91 8.55 -17.74
CA THR A 49 -6.04 9.21 -16.45
C THR A 49 -5.85 8.20 -15.32
N LEU A 50 -5.04 8.55 -14.32
CA LEU A 50 -4.82 7.69 -13.16
C LEU A 50 -6.08 7.67 -12.29
N VAL A 51 -6.77 6.53 -12.21
CA VAL A 51 -8.04 6.37 -11.47
C VAL A 51 -7.88 5.61 -10.15
N ALA A 52 -6.80 4.88 -9.99
CA ALA A 52 -6.50 4.21 -8.72
C ALA A 52 -5.00 4.02 -8.55
N CYS A 53 -4.52 4.02 -7.30
CA CYS A 53 -3.13 3.73 -6.98
C CYS A 53 -2.98 3.10 -5.60
N ILE A 54 -1.85 2.41 -5.43
CA ILE A 54 -1.34 1.91 -4.16
C ILE A 54 0.19 1.98 -4.21
N THR A 55 0.83 2.16 -3.07
CA THR A 55 2.28 2.29 -3.01
C THR A 55 2.87 1.37 -1.97
N GLY A 56 4.08 0.90 -2.24
CA GLY A 56 4.91 0.19 -1.28
C GLY A 56 6.31 0.81 -1.21
N VAL A 57 6.84 0.94 -0.01
CA VAL A 57 8.23 1.38 0.20
C VAL A 57 8.98 0.39 1.08
N PRO A 58 10.28 0.17 0.84
CA PRO A 58 11.07 -0.75 1.63
C PRO A 58 11.30 -0.19 3.04
N VAL A 59 11.04 -1.02 4.04
CA VAL A 59 11.32 -0.73 5.44
C VAL A 59 12.00 -1.93 6.10
N THR A 60 12.80 -1.67 7.11
CA THR A 60 13.33 -2.72 7.98
C THR A 60 12.75 -2.52 9.37
N VAL A 61 12.03 -3.51 9.84
CA VAL A 61 11.38 -3.47 11.15
C VAL A 61 12.14 -4.36 12.10
N LEU A 62 12.45 -3.84 13.29
CA LEU A 62 13.02 -4.61 14.36
C LEU A 62 11.88 -5.22 15.19
N VAL A 63 11.81 -6.54 15.22
CA VAL A 63 10.84 -7.29 16.01
C VAL A 63 11.62 -8.13 17.01
N GLU A 64 11.57 -7.74 18.28
CA GLU A 64 12.47 -8.27 19.31
C GLU A 64 13.94 -8.07 18.91
N GLU A 65 14.69 -9.11 18.58
CA GLU A 65 16.08 -9.04 18.13
C GLU A 65 16.24 -9.24 16.61
N ASP A 66 15.15 -9.56 15.92
CA ASP A 66 15.15 -9.88 14.50
C ASP A 66 14.89 -8.66 13.61
N LYS A 67 15.72 -8.47 12.59
CA LYS A 67 15.52 -7.48 11.53
C LYS A 67 14.74 -8.08 10.38
N ILE A 68 13.49 -7.64 10.20
CA ILE A 68 12.60 -8.13 9.16
C ILE A 68 12.47 -7.08 8.05
N LYS A 69 12.71 -7.51 6.80
CA LYS A 69 12.50 -6.66 5.62
C LYS A 69 11.04 -6.70 5.22
N MET A 70 10.41 -5.53 5.16
CA MET A 70 8.99 -5.39 4.85
C MET A 70 8.77 -4.30 3.81
N ALA A 71 7.68 -4.41 3.07
CA ALA A 71 7.15 -3.33 2.26
C ALA A 71 6.04 -2.63 3.04
N GLU A 72 6.25 -1.38 3.41
CA GLU A 72 5.20 -0.53 3.98
C GLU A 72 4.24 -0.12 2.87
N ILE A 73 3.00 -0.59 2.96
CA ILE A 73 1.95 -0.32 1.97
C ILE A 73 1.14 0.89 2.43
N ASN A 74 1.04 1.89 1.56
CA ASN A 74 0.37 3.15 1.85
C ASN A 74 -0.30 3.74 0.60
N TYR A 75 -0.99 4.88 0.75
CA TYR A 75 -1.63 5.64 -0.32
C TYR A 75 -2.53 4.81 -1.25
N LEU A 76 -3.28 3.84 -0.68
CA LEU A 76 -4.36 3.20 -1.42
C LEU A 76 -5.46 4.22 -1.68
N CYS A 77 -5.65 4.59 -2.92
CA CYS A 77 -6.65 5.57 -3.33
C CYS A 77 -7.34 5.10 -4.61
N VAL A 78 -8.67 5.15 -4.60
CA VAL A 78 -9.52 4.90 -5.77
C VAL A 78 -10.38 6.13 -6.02
N HIS A 79 -10.44 6.56 -7.26
CA HIS A 79 -11.27 7.69 -7.68
C HIS A 79 -12.72 7.49 -7.23
N LYS A 80 -13.37 8.55 -6.74
CA LYS A 80 -14.73 8.48 -6.14
C LYS A 80 -15.75 7.77 -7.03
N LYS A 81 -15.68 7.97 -8.34
CA LYS A 81 -16.59 7.33 -9.31
C LYS A 81 -16.36 5.82 -9.50
N GLU A 82 -15.20 5.32 -9.08
CA GLU A 82 -14.77 3.93 -9.27
C GLU A 82 -14.78 3.13 -7.94
N ARG A 83 -15.29 3.69 -6.85
CA ARG A 83 -15.25 3.06 -5.52
C ARG A 83 -16.07 1.78 -5.41
N GLU A 84 -17.12 1.65 -6.20
CA GLU A 84 -17.94 0.44 -6.25
C GLU A 84 -17.27 -0.68 -7.09
N SER A 85 -16.22 -0.33 -7.84
CA SER A 85 -15.42 -1.29 -8.58
C SER A 85 -14.49 -2.07 -7.64
N LYS A 86 -14.02 -3.24 -8.07
CA LYS A 86 -13.08 -4.05 -7.28
C LYS A 86 -11.62 -3.58 -7.41
N LEU A 87 -11.36 -2.34 -7.82
CA LEU A 87 -10.01 -1.84 -8.08
C LEU A 87 -9.12 -1.83 -6.83
N ALA A 88 -9.67 -1.54 -5.66
CA ALA A 88 -8.89 -1.60 -4.42
C ALA A 88 -8.36 -3.01 -4.14
N ALA A 89 -9.22 -4.04 -4.27
CA ALA A 89 -8.81 -5.43 -4.08
C ALA A 89 -7.76 -5.86 -5.11
N LEU A 90 -7.93 -5.44 -6.36
CA LEU A 90 -6.97 -5.71 -7.44
C LEU A 90 -5.60 -5.08 -7.15
N LEU A 91 -5.57 -3.82 -6.69
CA LEU A 91 -4.33 -3.12 -6.33
C LEU A 91 -3.61 -3.79 -5.16
N ILE A 92 -4.35 -4.18 -4.11
CA ILE A 92 -3.80 -4.89 -2.95
C ILE A 92 -3.19 -6.22 -3.39
N SER A 93 -3.91 -6.99 -4.20
CA SER A 93 -3.40 -8.27 -4.73
C SER A 93 -2.14 -8.07 -5.56
N GLU A 94 -2.12 -7.09 -6.46
CA GLU A 94 -0.99 -6.85 -7.36
C GLU A 94 0.26 -6.34 -6.61
N VAL A 95 0.14 -5.40 -5.66
CA VAL A 95 1.28 -4.95 -4.88
C VAL A 95 1.84 -6.08 -4.01
N THR A 96 0.96 -6.89 -3.41
CA THR A 96 1.36 -8.05 -2.61
C THR A 96 2.12 -9.05 -3.48
N ARG A 97 1.61 -9.36 -4.67
CA ARG A 97 2.30 -10.23 -5.63
C ARG A 97 3.69 -9.70 -5.97
N ARG A 98 3.82 -8.40 -6.28
CA ARG A 98 5.13 -7.78 -6.62
C ARG A 98 6.11 -7.80 -5.46
N VAL A 99 5.64 -7.60 -4.24
CA VAL A 99 6.48 -7.70 -3.04
C VAL A 99 6.97 -9.13 -2.84
N ASN A 100 6.08 -10.12 -2.95
CA ASN A 100 6.38 -11.53 -2.72
C ASN A 100 7.26 -12.16 -3.81
N LEU A 101 7.31 -11.57 -5.02
CA LEU A 101 8.28 -11.99 -6.04
C LEU A 101 9.73 -11.74 -5.63
N ARG A 102 9.96 -11.01 -4.55
CA ARG A 102 11.29 -10.75 -4.03
C ARG A 102 11.49 -11.53 -2.74
N ASP A 103 12.48 -12.41 -2.74
CA ASP A 103 12.83 -13.22 -1.59
C ASP A 103 12.98 -12.38 -0.31
N LYS A 104 12.35 -12.85 0.75
CA LYS A 104 12.44 -12.30 2.12
C LYS A 104 11.73 -10.94 2.32
N TRP A 105 10.82 -10.53 1.45
CA TRP A 105 9.99 -9.35 1.65
C TRP A 105 8.55 -9.73 1.94
N GLN A 106 7.91 -8.98 2.85
CA GLN A 106 6.49 -9.14 3.20
C GLN A 106 5.77 -7.80 3.05
N ALA A 107 4.57 -7.81 2.48
CA ALA A 107 3.74 -6.62 2.39
C ALA A 107 3.00 -6.38 3.72
N VAL A 108 3.13 -5.17 4.27
CA VAL A 108 2.50 -4.78 5.53
C VAL A 108 1.72 -3.48 5.35
N PRO A 109 0.40 -3.45 5.57
CA PRO A 109 -0.37 -2.22 5.51
C PRO A 109 0.07 -1.22 6.59
N PHE A 110 0.18 0.07 6.24
CA PHE A 110 0.57 1.15 7.16
C PHE A 110 -0.31 1.22 8.42
N ILE A 111 -1.60 0.93 8.31
CA ILE A 111 -2.55 0.95 9.44
C ILE A 111 -2.10 0.01 10.58
N LEU A 112 -1.33 -1.02 10.26
CA LEU A 112 -0.82 -1.96 11.26
C LEU A 112 0.34 -1.39 12.09
N PHE A 113 1.06 -0.37 11.63
CA PHE A 113 2.18 0.25 12.34
C PHE A 113 1.77 1.12 13.54
N ARG A 114 0.51 1.56 13.61
CA ARG A 114 0.07 2.47 14.65
C ARG A 114 -0.11 1.83 16.04
N SER A 115 0.02 0.51 16.15
CA SER A 115 -0.10 -0.21 17.43
C SER A 115 1.08 -1.15 17.63
N ILE A 116 2.01 -0.76 18.51
CA ILE A 116 3.19 -1.56 18.92
C ILE A 116 2.82 -2.93 19.54
N ARG A 117 1.55 -3.21 19.79
CA ARG A 117 1.05 -4.55 20.16
C ARG A 117 0.98 -5.55 19.00
N LEU A 118 1.33 -5.14 17.80
CA LEU A 118 1.03 -5.82 16.53
C LEU A 118 1.99 -6.91 16.11
N ALA A 119 3.21 -6.98 16.63
CA ALA A 119 4.12 -8.07 16.29
C ALA A 119 3.52 -9.45 16.65
N ARG A 120 2.73 -9.51 17.71
CA ARG A 120 2.02 -10.72 18.13
C ARG A 120 0.78 -11.00 17.28
N THR A 121 0.07 -9.97 16.86
CA THR A 121 -1.14 -10.07 16.02
C THR A 121 -0.80 -10.40 14.58
N TYR A 122 0.32 -9.91 14.05
CA TYR A 122 0.77 -10.22 12.69
C TYR A 122 1.08 -11.71 12.51
N ARG A 123 1.67 -12.36 13.51
CA ARG A 123 1.90 -13.81 13.49
C ARG A 123 0.59 -14.60 13.46
N LEU A 124 -0.48 -14.10 14.11
CA LEU A 124 -1.81 -14.71 14.10
C LEU A 124 -2.53 -14.46 12.76
N LEU A 125 -2.46 -13.26 12.20
CA LEU A 125 -3.11 -12.91 10.92
C LEU A 125 -2.46 -13.61 9.72
N SER A 126 -1.15 -13.82 9.74
CA SER A 126 -0.47 -14.58 8.67
C SER A 126 -0.76 -16.09 8.72
N GLN A 127 -1.27 -16.58 9.86
CA GLN A 127 -1.73 -17.97 10.01
C GLN A 127 -3.23 -18.14 9.72
N GLU A 128 -4.03 -17.05 9.84
CA GLU A 128 -5.49 -17.11 9.67
C GLU A 128 -5.98 -16.65 8.29
N LEU A 129 -5.14 -15.99 7.50
CA LEU A 129 -5.42 -15.73 6.10
C LEU A 129 -4.78 -16.84 5.25
N PRO A 130 -5.55 -17.83 4.78
CA PRO A 130 -5.05 -18.74 3.76
C PRO A 130 -5.00 -18.01 2.44
N ILE A 131 -4.01 -17.17 2.26
CA ILE A 131 -3.58 -16.76 0.93
C ILE A 131 -2.72 -17.92 0.41
N SER A 132 -3.36 -19.00 0.04
CA SER A 132 -2.77 -19.98 -0.83
C SER A 132 -2.66 -19.32 -2.21
N ILE A 133 -1.53 -18.71 -2.47
CA ILE A 133 -1.13 -18.38 -3.82
C ILE A 133 -0.76 -19.71 -4.45
N ASP A 134 -1.65 -20.20 -5.32
CA ASP A 134 -1.42 -21.35 -6.16
C ASP A 134 -0.13 -21.10 -6.95
N GLN A 135 0.92 -21.88 -6.61
CA GLN A 135 2.19 -21.92 -7.34
C GLN A 135 2.06 -22.91 -8.50
N SER A 136 1.18 -22.64 -9.44
CA SER A 136 1.15 -23.38 -10.70
C SER A 136 1.30 -22.45 -11.89
N THR A 137 2.46 -22.59 -12.50
CA THR A 137 3.04 -22.06 -13.75
C THR A 137 3.79 -20.76 -13.66
#